data_3af6b509829f577dd9cbf5c6942b48bb
#
_entry.id   3af6b509829f577dd9cbf5c6942b48bb
#
_cell.length_a   1.000
_cell.length_b   1.000
_cell.length_c   1.000
_cell.angle_alpha   90.00
_cell.angle_beta   90.00
_cell.angle_gamma   90.00
#
_symmetry.space_group_name_H-M   'P 1'
#
loop_
_entity.id
_entity.type
_entity.pdbx_description
1 polymer ?
#
loop_
_entity_poly.entity_id
_entity_poly.type
_entity_poly.pdbx_seq_one_letter_code
_entity_poly.pdbx_strand_id
1 'polypeptide(L)'
;MYFVLILIIMRIRNFYLLLMIVFVSCSDNKKTKNDSFVEKIQADTLDGGLILPGGFEALVVTEGVGPSRHITVNDNGDIYVKLRTATGRNGNVALRDTNGNGKADIIERFGDYPNDGKFGTEMKINEGYLYFSSELVVYRQKLIDNKLIPIGKPEIIVVDPYPIRWHNAKSLAFDNDDNIYVTFSAPTNACEDWGSKPNTYSTKDVKGQYPCEQLDILAGIWKFDKNKLGQDISDGERYATGIRSVVGLTWNSENNSLYGVNHGRDFLYNHAPQFYSEWDNTILPAEEFMKINEGDNFGWPYTYYDHFKNQRMIAPEYGGDGQKTTNEYTEPIMGLPAHWAPNDLLFYTGDQFPERYKNGAFIAFHGSTNRVPYPQAGYVVGFIPFSSGKPNGKLEIFADGFAGREILVDMEDAKYRPMGLAQGPDGSLFISESKKGKIWRVFFSGDKNNFGENELKKMVKREQKSYTKIPNKVSDKLEWSYYNFL
;
A
#
# COMPACT_ATOMS: atom_id res chain seq x y z
N MET A 1 -60.00 -9.07 -56.14
CA MET A 1 -58.87 -9.50 -55.23
C MET A 1 -58.16 -8.33 -54.52
N TYR A 2 -58.14 -7.13 -55.09
CA TYR A 2 -57.51 -5.94 -54.46
C TYR A 2 -58.36 -5.28 -53.35
N PHE A 3 -59.64 -5.36 -53.35
CA PHE A 3 -60.55 -4.75 -52.36
C PHE A 3 -60.55 -5.50 -51.00
N VAL A 4 -60.34 -6.79 -50.99
CA VAL A 4 -60.28 -7.60 -49.76
C VAL A 4 -58.94 -7.36 -48.99
N LEU A 5 -57.85 -7.10 -49.74
CA LEU A 5 -56.51 -6.86 -49.13
C LEU A 5 -56.48 -5.48 -48.44
N ILE A 6 -57.15 -4.47 -48.98
CA ILE A 6 -57.22 -3.11 -48.38
C ILE A 6 -58.02 -3.15 -47.08
N LEU A 7 -59.09 -3.89 -46.99
CA LEU A 7 -59.91 -4.03 -45.78
C LEU A 7 -59.17 -4.81 -44.62
N ILE A 8 -58.36 -5.77 -45.01
CA ILE A 8 -57.54 -6.51 -44.05
C ILE A 8 -56.39 -5.63 -43.45
N ILE A 9 -55.76 -4.83 -44.31
CA ILE A 9 -54.71 -3.90 -43.89
C ILE A 9 -55.28 -2.77 -43.00
N MET A 10 -56.45 -2.25 -43.32
CA MET A 10 -57.10 -1.24 -42.48
C MET A 10 -57.54 -1.82 -41.09
N ARG A 11 -58.00 -3.08 -41.00
CA ARG A 11 -58.36 -3.73 -39.75
C ARG A 11 -57.12 -4.00 -38.89
N ILE A 12 -56.01 -4.39 -39.47
CA ILE A 12 -54.75 -4.63 -38.76
C ILE A 12 -54.19 -3.29 -38.20
N ARG A 13 -54.24 -2.23 -39.00
CA ARG A 13 -53.74 -0.89 -38.55
C ARG A 13 -54.55 -0.31 -37.41
N ASN A 14 -55.87 -0.50 -37.38
CA ASN A 14 -56.70 -0.06 -36.25
C ASN A 14 -56.51 -0.95 -35.01
N PHE A 15 -56.18 -2.23 -35.15
CA PHE A 15 -55.87 -3.13 -34.04
C PHE A 15 -54.54 -2.76 -33.35
N TYR A 16 -53.51 -2.40 -34.11
CA TYR A 16 -52.25 -1.90 -33.54
C TYR A 16 -52.38 -0.52 -32.89
N LEU A 17 -53.26 0.35 -33.40
CA LEU A 17 -53.52 1.64 -32.73
C LEU A 17 -54.25 1.46 -31.39
N LEU A 18 -55.18 0.48 -31.30
CA LEU A 18 -55.87 0.16 -30.06
C LEU A 18 -54.92 -0.52 -29.02
N LEU A 19 -53.97 -1.35 -29.47
CA LEU A 19 -52.97 -1.95 -28.61
C LEU A 19 -51.97 -0.91 -28.07
N MET A 20 -51.60 0.11 -28.85
CA MET A 20 -50.72 1.17 -28.38
C MET A 20 -51.38 2.07 -27.34
N ILE A 21 -52.70 2.27 -27.39
CA ILE A 21 -53.40 3.09 -26.38
C ILE A 21 -53.57 2.35 -25.07
N VAL A 22 -53.62 1.00 -25.08
CA VAL A 22 -53.71 0.19 -23.86
C VAL A 22 -52.35 0.07 -23.12
N PHE A 23 -51.22 0.23 -23.85
CA PHE A 23 -49.88 0.19 -23.19
C PHE A 23 -49.42 1.53 -22.61
N VAL A 24 -50.09 2.64 -22.85
CA VAL A 24 -49.74 3.95 -22.27
C VAL A 24 -50.50 4.25 -20.96
N SER A 25 -51.46 3.40 -20.59
CA SER A 25 -52.34 3.66 -19.44
C SER A 25 -52.03 2.81 -18.19
N CYS A 26 -50.87 2.16 -18.09
CA CYS A 26 -50.48 1.44 -16.86
C CYS A 26 -48.98 1.55 -16.59
N SER A 27 -48.55 2.71 -16.11
CA SER A 27 -47.37 2.78 -15.23
C SER A 27 -47.30 4.09 -14.44
N ASP A 28 -48.36 4.38 -13.69
CA ASP A 28 -48.19 5.13 -12.43
C ASP A 28 -48.00 4.14 -11.30
N ASN A 29 -46.97 3.31 -11.37
CA ASN A 29 -46.35 2.81 -10.19
C ASN A 29 -45.54 3.97 -9.61
N LYS A 30 -46.15 4.75 -8.71
CA LYS A 30 -45.42 5.44 -7.70
C LYS A 30 -44.53 4.39 -7.03
N LYS A 31 -43.28 4.25 -7.53
CA LYS A 31 -42.18 3.85 -6.66
C LYS A 31 -42.21 4.88 -5.54
N THR A 32 -42.81 4.51 -4.42
CA THR A 32 -42.37 5.05 -3.16
C THR A 32 -40.86 4.83 -3.16
N LYS A 33 -40.10 5.88 -3.47
CA LYS A 33 -38.74 5.97 -2.98
C LYS A 33 -38.88 5.74 -1.47
N ASN A 34 -38.53 4.55 -1.02
CA ASN A 34 -37.95 4.43 0.29
C ASN A 34 -36.67 5.29 0.17
N ASP A 35 -36.80 6.57 0.47
CA ASP A 35 -35.70 7.35 0.96
C ASP A 35 -35.39 6.70 2.33
N SER A 36 -34.68 5.57 2.29
CA SER A 36 -33.85 5.17 3.40
C SER A 36 -32.97 6.39 3.61
N PHE A 37 -33.16 7.04 4.74
CA PHE A 37 -32.26 8.06 5.26
C PHE A 37 -30.88 7.39 5.33
N VAL A 38 -30.11 7.49 4.26
CA VAL A 38 -28.67 7.22 4.33
C VAL A 38 -28.14 8.39 5.15
N GLU A 39 -27.89 8.13 6.40
CA GLU A 39 -27.33 9.11 7.32
C GLU A 39 -26.03 9.58 6.67
N LYS A 40 -25.94 10.89 6.38
CA LYS A 40 -24.73 11.42 5.72
C LYS A 40 -23.57 11.14 6.66
N ILE A 41 -22.56 10.42 6.17
CA ILE A 41 -21.34 10.12 6.92
C ILE A 41 -20.78 11.43 7.49
N GLN A 42 -20.57 11.45 8.80
CA GLN A 42 -20.08 12.62 9.52
C GLN A 42 -18.65 12.38 10.01
N ALA A 43 -17.82 13.41 9.86
CA ALA A 43 -16.47 13.39 10.41
C ALA A 43 -16.49 13.32 11.94
N ASP A 44 -15.52 12.65 12.49
CA ASP A 44 -15.26 12.69 13.93
C ASP A 44 -14.64 14.02 14.34
N THR A 45 -14.76 14.38 15.60
CA THR A 45 -14.09 15.57 16.15
C THR A 45 -12.58 15.51 15.83
N LEU A 46 -12.05 16.59 15.25
CA LEU A 46 -10.66 16.70 14.82
C LEU A 46 -10.22 15.55 13.90
N ASP A 47 -11.10 15.09 13.01
CA ASP A 47 -10.83 14.04 12.02
C ASP A 47 -10.25 12.75 12.64
N GLY A 48 -10.71 12.38 13.82
CA GLY A 48 -10.19 11.23 14.56
C GLY A 48 -8.71 11.34 14.94
N GLY A 49 -8.16 12.55 14.93
CA GLY A 49 -6.77 12.90 15.23
C GLY A 49 -5.87 13.06 14.02
N LEU A 50 -6.40 12.97 12.81
CA LEU A 50 -5.65 13.23 11.57
C LEU A 50 -5.56 14.72 11.25
N ILE A 51 -4.54 15.07 10.49
CA ILE A 51 -4.33 16.39 9.90
C ILE A 51 -4.36 16.19 8.39
N LEU A 52 -5.34 16.81 7.73
CA LEU A 52 -5.66 16.60 6.32
C LEU A 52 -5.65 17.93 5.54
N PRO A 53 -5.56 17.90 4.19
CA PRO A 53 -5.77 19.08 3.37
C PRO A 53 -7.18 19.68 3.57
N GLY A 54 -7.36 20.93 3.20
CA GLY A 54 -8.66 21.60 3.30
C GLY A 54 -9.75 20.86 2.50
N GLY A 55 -10.97 20.75 3.05
CA GLY A 55 -12.08 20.04 2.45
C GLY A 55 -12.06 18.51 2.60
N PHE A 56 -10.97 17.94 3.08
CA PHE A 56 -10.94 16.55 3.52
C PHE A 56 -11.33 16.43 4.99
N GLU A 57 -12.06 15.39 5.29
CA GLU A 57 -12.54 15.04 6.62
C GLU A 57 -12.32 13.55 6.87
N ALA A 58 -12.26 13.15 8.14
CA ALA A 58 -12.13 11.75 8.49
C ALA A 58 -13.03 11.33 9.66
N LEU A 59 -13.42 10.07 9.63
CA LEU A 59 -14.05 9.39 10.77
C LEU A 59 -13.25 8.14 11.15
N VAL A 60 -13.38 7.71 12.38
CA VAL A 60 -12.82 6.46 12.89
C VAL A 60 -13.85 5.36 12.69
N VAL A 61 -13.54 4.43 11.78
CA VAL A 61 -14.42 3.28 11.48
C VAL A 61 -14.48 2.33 12.67
N THR A 62 -13.33 2.07 13.28
CA THR A 62 -13.19 1.22 14.47
C THR A 62 -11.83 1.43 15.13
N GLU A 63 -11.70 0.97 16.37
CA GLU A 63 -10.45 0.91 17.12
C GLU A 63 -10.27 -0.46 17.78
N GLY A 64 -9.04 -0.85 18.05
CA GLY A 64 -8.75 -2.02 18.88
C GLY A 64 -8.88 -3.37 18.18
N VAL A 65 -8.87 -3.41 16.84
CA VAL A 65 -8.91 -4.69 16.12
C VAL A 65 -7.61 -5.50 16.25
N GLY A 66 -6.55 -4.89 16.76
CA GLY A 66 -5.23 -5.51 16.93
C GLY A 66 -4.20 -4.95 15.94
N PRO A 67 -2.95 -5.44 15.96
CA PRO A 67 -1.88 -4.91 15.13
C PRO A 67 -2.17 -5.18 13.64
N SER A 68 -2.89 -4.23 13.02
CA SER A 68 -3.32 -4.33 11.63
C SER A 68 -2.15 -4.21 10.66
N ARG A 69 -2.34 -4.81 9.51
CA ARG A 69 -1.47 -4.68 8.34
C ARG A 69 -2.32 -4.14 7.18
N HIS A 70 -2.28 -4.79 6.02
CA HIS A 70 -3.05 -4.35 4.87
C HIS A 70 -4.56 -4.52 5.08
N ILE A 71 -5.30 -3.74 4.32
CA ILE A 71 -6.75 -3.61 4.40
C ILE A 71 -7.33 -3.63 2.98
N THR A 72 -8.52 -4.17 2.81
CA THR A 72 -9.28 -4.05 1.55
C THR A 72 -10.76 -3.81 1.86
N VAL A 73 -11.47 -3.17 0.94
CA VAL A 73 -12.90 -2.88 1.05
C VAL A 73 -13.61 -3.52 -0.13
N ASN A 74 -14.67 -4.26 0.17
CA ASN A 74 -15.50 -4.90 -0.85
C ASN A 74 -16.52 -3.91 -1.43
N ASP A 75 -17.09 -4.22 -2.57
CA ASP A 75 -18.08 -3.37 -3.28
C ASP A 75 -19.35 -3.10 -2.44
N ASN A 76 -19.67 -3.97 -1.50
CA ASN A 76 -20.78 -3.79 -0.56
C ASN A 76 -20.42 -2.97 0.69
N GLY A 77 -19.17 -2.50 0.82
CA GLY A 77 -18.67 -1.73 1.94
C GLY A 77 -18.07 -2.55 3.09
N ASP A 78 -18.11 -3.88 3.04
CA ASP A 78 -17.43 -4.72 4.02
C ASP A 78 -15.92 -4.53 3.96
N ILE A 79 -15.29 -4.44 5.13
CA ILE A 79 -13.86 -4.17 5.26
C ILE A 79 -13.16 -5.41 5.79
N TYR A 80 -12.05 -5.80 5.15
CA TYR A 80 -11.22 -6.91 5.59
C TYR A 80 -9.83 -6.42 5.95
N VAL A 81 -9.35 -6.83 7.11
CA VAL A 81 -8.08 -6.40 7.69
C VAL A 81 -7.20 -7.60 7.97
N LYS A 82 -5.96 -7.58 7.48
CA LYS A 82 -4.93 -8.53 7.86
C LYS A 82 -4.31 -8.11 9.19
N LEU A 83 -4.17 -9.03 10.12
CA LEU A 83 -3.40 -8.81 11.34
C LEU A 83 -1.96 -9.28 11.16
N ARG A 84 -1.02 -8.62 11.84
CA ARG A 84 0.40 -8.97 11.81
C ARG A 84 0.65 -10.40 12.27
N THR A 85 -0.06 -10.82 13.33
CA THR A 85 -0.01 -12.18 13.88
C THR A 85 -1.40 -12.73 14.02
N ALA A 86 -1.56 -14.04 13.84
CA ALA A 86 -2.81 -14.71 14.11
C ALA A 86 -2.99 -14.91 15.62
N THR A 87 -4.20 -14.71 16.12
CA THR A 87 -4.61 -15.15 17.46
C THR A 87 -5.19 -16.55 17.34
N GLY A 88 -4.47 -17.54 17.81
CA GLY A 88 -4.79 -18.95 17.49
C GLY A 88 -4.65 -19.18 15.99
N ARG A 89 -5.78 -19.45 15.31
CA ARG A 89 -5.84 -19.63 13.86
C ARG A 89 -6.49 -18.45 13.11
N ASN A 90 -6.85 -17.37 13.82
CA ASN A 90 -7.57 -16.23 13.28
C ASN A 90 -6.63 -15.03 13.13
N GLY A 91 -6.15 -14.77 11.95
CA GLY A 91 -5.28 -13.65 11.63
C GLY A 91 -5.91 -12.58 10.76
N ASN A 92 -7.22 -12.67 10.51
CA ASN A 92 -8.00 -11.72 9.73
C ASN A 92 -9.16 -11.16 10.55
N VAL A 93 -9.61 -9.95 10.22
CA VAL A 93 -10.78 -9.30 10.81
C VAL A 93 -11.68 -8.82 9.69
N ALA A 94 -12.98 -9.06 9.81
CA ALA A 94 -14.01 -8.53 8.94
C ALA A 94 -14.87 -7.52 9.71
N LEU A 95 -15.19 -6.41 9.07
CA LEU A 95 -15.93 -5.29 9.65
C LEU A 95 -17.10 -4.95 8.74
N ARG A 96 -18.26 -4.67 9.34
CA ARG A 96 -19.43 -4.20 8.60
C ARG A 96 -20.10 -3.04 9.35
N ASP A 97 -20.49 -2.05 8.60
CA ASP A 97 -21.39 -0.96 9.00
C ASP A 97 -22.80 -1.32 8.55
N THR A 98 -23.70 -1.69 9.48
CA THR A 98 -25.06 -2.12 9.14
C THR A 98 -26.05 -0.97 9.11
N ASN A 99 -25.70 0.16 9.69
CA ASN A 99 -26.61 1.31 9.84
C ASN A 99 -26.25 2.50 8.92
N GLY A 100 -25.11 2.42 8.21
CA GLY A 100 -24.70 3.41 7.20
C GLY A 100 -24.04 4.68 7.79
N ASN A 101 -23.66 4.67 9.07
CA ASN A 101 -23.06 5.83 9.73
C ASN A 101 -21.52 5.94 9.51
N GLY A 102 -20.93 4.98 8.80
CA GLY A 102 -19.50 4.92 8.50
C GLY A 102 -18.66 4.21 9.55
N LYS A 103 -19.26 3.75 10.67
CA LYS A 103 -18.58 3.03 11.76
C LYS A 103 -18.98 1.56 11.74
N ALA A 104 -18.02 0.68 11.95
CA ALA A 104 -18.29 -0.75 12.01
C ALA A 104 -19.01 -1.10 13.32
N ASP A 105 -20.19 -1.68 13.22
CA ASP A 105 -20.97 -2.21 14.35
C ASP A 105 -20.90 -3.75 14.44
N ILE A 106 -20.40 -4.42 13.39
CA ILE A 106 -20.07 -5.84 13.42
C ILE A 106 -18.56 -5.99 13.19
N ILE A 107 -17.90 -6.72 14.09
CA ILE A 107 -16.46 -7.01 14.05
C ILE A 107 -16.28 -8.50 14.28
N GLU A 108 -15.80 -9.23 13.28
CA GLU A 108 -15.62 -10.67 13.36
C GLU A 108 -14.18 -11.09 12.99
N ARG A 109 -13.63 -12.05 13.73
CA ARG A 109 -12.30 -12.62 13.47
C ARG A 109 -12.42 -13.94 12.74
N PHE A 110 -11.57 -14.15 11.73
CA PHE A 110 -11.58 -15.34 10.91
C PHE A 110 -10.19 -15.71 10.38
N GLY A 111 -10.09 -16.84 9.67
CA GLY A 111 -8.87 -17.25 8.99
C GLY A 111 -8.77 -18.77 8.87
N ASP A 112 -8.67 -19.48 9.98
CA ASP A 112 -8.42 -20.92 10.07
C ASP A 112 -7.12 -21.38 9.36
N TYR A 113 -6.04 -20.63 9.55
CA TYR A 113 -4.69 -20.99 9.09
C TYR A 113 -3.67 -20.92 10.24
N PRO A 114 -2.53 -21.66 10.15
CA PRO A 114 -1.52 -21.66 11.21
C PRO A 114 -0.86 -20.29 11.36
N ASN A 115 -0.46 -19.97 12.60
CA ASN A 115 0.40 -18.84 12.86
C ASN A 115 1.85 -19.25 12.55
N ASP A 116 2.33 -18.88 11.36
CA ASP A 116 3.64 -19.26 10.84
C ASP A 116 4.72 -18.18 11.04
N GLY A 117 4.40 -17.11 11.80
CA GLY A 117 5.35 -16.03 12.08
C GLY A 117 4.69 -14.73 12.51
N LYS A 118 5.44 -13.63 12.39
CA LYS A 118 5.07 -12.30 12.90
C LYS A 118 4.84 -11.25 11.80
N PHE A 119 4.82 -11.66 10.54
CA PHE A 119 4.79 -10.73 9.41
C PHE A 119 3.67 -11.00 8.41
N GLY A 120 2.52 -11.45 8.88
CA GLY A 120 1.32 -11.46 8.04
C GLY A 120 1.15 -10.09 7.37
N THR A 121 0.89 -10.04 6.08
CA THR A 121 1.05 -8.78 5.33
C THR A 121 -0.19 -8.41 4.54
N GLU A 122 -0.52 -9.10 3.49
CA GLU A 122 -1.41 -8.62 2.45
C GLU A 122 -2.88 -8.95 2.68
N MET A 123 -3.76 -8.11 2.12
CA MET A 123 -5.20 -8.33 2.07
C MET A 123 -5.75 -7.68 0.80
N LYS A 124 -6.22 -8.46 -0.16
CA LYS A 124 -6.78 -7.96 -1.43
C LYS A 124 -7.99 -8.77 -1.86
N ILE A 125 -8.90 -8.13 -2.57
CA ILE A 125 -10.02 -8.80 -3.25
C ILE A 125 -9.70 -8.87 -4.74
N ASN A 126 -9.85 -10.07 -5.32
CA ASN A 126 -9.75 -10.27 -6.75
C ASN A 126 -10.78 -11.33 -7.18
N GLU A 127 -11.63 -11.00 -8.15
CA GLU A 127 -12.63 -11.89 -8.76
C GLU A 127 -13.46 -12.73 -7.76
N GLY A 128 -13.97 -12.07 -6.72
CA GLY A 128 -14.83 -12.70 -5.72
C GLY A 128 -14.09 -13.57 -4.71
N TYR A 129 -12.75 -13.50 -4.67
CA TYR A 129 -11.93 -14.12 -3.64
C TYR A 129 -11.24 -13.05 -2.80
N LEU A 130 -11.14 -13.31 -1.50
CA LEU A 130 -10.29 -12.59 -0.57
C LEU A 130 -8.93 -13.28 -0.51
N TYR A 131 -7.89 -12.61 -0.98
CA TYR A 131 -6.50 -13.06 -0.91
C TYR A 131 -5.83 -12.41 0.29
N PHE A 132 -5.01 -13.18 1.01
CA PHE A 132 -4.22 -12.69 2.14
C PHE A 132 -2.96 -13.52 2.33
N SER A 133 -1.96 -12.92 2.97
CA SER A 133 -0.71 -13.62 3.24
C SER A 133 -0.42 -13.72 4.74
N SER A 134 0.03 -14.89 5.16
CA SER A 134 0.80 -15.06 6.39
C SER A 134 2.28 -14.76 6.13
N GLU A 135 3.19 -15.16 7.01
CA GLU A 135 4.63 -14.97 6.78
C GLU A 135 5.15 -15.83 5.63
N LEU A 136 4.64 -17.06 5.50
CA LEU A 136 5.15 -18.05 4.55
C LEU A 136 4.18 -18.43 3.44
N VAL A 137 2.90 -18.11 3.57
CA VAL A 137 1.88 -18.64 2.68
C VAL A 137 0.94 -17.55 2.17
N VAL A 138 0.66 -17.63 0.88
CA VAL A 138 -0.43 -16.86 0.25
C VAL A 138 -1.67 -17.74 0.21
N TYR A 139 -2.75 -17.24 0.78
CA TYR A 139 -4.05 -17.89 0.84
C TYR A 139 -5.10 -17.13 0.04
N ARG A 140 -6.19 -17.83 -0.33
CA ARG A 140 -7.44 -17.19 -0.72
C ARG A 140 -8.63 -17.90 -0.09
N GLN A 141 -9.73 -17.17 0.07
CA GLN A 141 -11.05 -17.68 0.44
C GLN A 141 -12.12 -17.04 -0.41
N LYS A 142 -13.13 -17.83 -0.80
CA LYS A 142 -14.22 -17.32 -1.63
C LYS A 142 -15.15 -16.43 -0.82
N LEU A 143 -15.38 -15.22 -1.31
CA LEU A 143 -16.42 -14.33 -0.81
C LEU A 143 -17.78 -14.78 -1.30
N ILE A 144 -18.78 -14.66 -0.45
CA ILE A 144 -20.17 -15.06 -0.76
C ILE A 144 -21.06 -13.85 -0.49
N ASP A 145 -21.92 -13.55 -1.43
CA ASP A 145 -22.86 -12.45 -1.32
C ASP A 145 -23.64 -12.51 0.02
N ASN A 146 -23.77 -11.36 0.67
CA ASN A 146 -24.45 -11.18 1.94
C ASN A 146 -23.83 -11.91 3.15
N LYS A 147 -22.66 -12.56 3.00
CA LYS A 147 -21.88 -13.10 4.12
C LYS A 147 -20.71 -12.19 4.42
N LEU A 148 -20.56 -11.80 5.71
CA LEU A 148 -19.42 -11.01 6.13
C LEU A 148 -18.12 -11.82 6.11
N ILE A 149 -18.16 -13.06 6.62
CA ILE A 149 -17.01 -13.96 6.67
C ILE A 149 -17.00 -14.87 5.44
N PRO A 150 -15.85 -15.03 4.75
CA PRO A 150 -15.66 -16.03 3.71
C PRO A 150 -15.98 -17.43 4.21
N ILE A 151 -16.47 -18.29 3.33
CA ILE A 151 -16.84 -19.67 3.67
C ILE A 151 -15.72 -20.64 3.30
N GLY A 152 -15.62 -21.71 4.10
CA GLY A 152 -14.67 -22.80 3.87
C GLY A 152 -13.28 -22.52 4.43
N LYS A 153 -12.40 -23.49 4.24
CA LYS A 153 -10.99 -23.34 4.63
C LYS A 153 -10.26 -22.50 3.61
N PRO A 154 -9.22 -21.74 4.03
CA PRO A 154 -8.34 -21.07 3.09
C PRO A 154 -7.70 -22.04 2.12
N GLU A 155 -7.75 -21.72 0.84
CA GLU A 155 -7.00 -22.41 -0.21
C GLU A 155 -5.58 -21.85 -0.25
N ILE A 156 -4.58 -22.71 -0.36
CA ILE A 156 -3.18 -22.34 -0.50
C ILE A 156 -2.89 -22.04 -1.96
N ILE A 157 -2.39 -20.86 -2.26
CA ILE A 157 -1.97 -20.44 -3.61
C ILE A 157 -0.48 -20.63 -3.78
N VAL A 158 0.33 -20.01 -2.89
CA VAL A 158 1.79 -20.07 -2.94
C VAL A 158 2.34 -20.33 -1.56
N VAL A 159 3.32 -21.23 -1.47
CA VAL A 159 4.09 -21.54 -0.26
C VAL A 159 5.51 -21.03 -0.42
N ASP A 160 6.01 -20.37 0.59
CA ASP A 160 7.41 -19.99 0.72
C ASP A 160 8.14 -21.01 1.59
N PRO A 161 9.11 -21.76 1.06
CA PRO A 161 9.80 -22.79 1.81
C PRO A 161 10.91 -22.24 2.74
N TYR A 162 11.17 -20.93 2.72
CA TYR A 162 12.30 -20.33 3.42
C TYR A 162 11.88 -19.50 4.64
N PRO A 163 11.77 -20.05 5.85
CA PRO A 163 11.18 -19.38 7.03
C PRO A 163 12.10 -18.35 7.69
N ILE A 164 13.40 -18.39 7.42
CA ILE A 164 14.38 -17.57 8.15
C ILE A 164 14.76 -16.34 7.31
N ARG A 165 14.22 -15.18 7.68
CA ARG A 165 14.51 -13.90 7.01
C ARG A 165 14.41 -12.74 7.96
N TRP A 166 15.03 -11.65 7.56
CA TRP A 166 14.86 -10.37 8.21
C TRP A 166 13.50 -9.73 7.92
N HIS A 167 13.10 -9.73 6.64
CA HIS A 167 11.83 -9.19 6.18
C HIS A 167 11.01 -10.27 5.46
N ASN A 168 9.84 -10.59 5.98
CA ASN A 168 9.00 -11.67 5.46
C ASN A 168 7.67 -11.17 4.90
N ALA A 169 7.61 -9.89 4.49
CA ALA A 169 6.42 -9.39 3.81
C ALA A 169 6.18 -10.17 2.50
N LYS A 170 4.92 -10.57 2.27
CA LYS A 170 4.47 -11.19 1.03
C LYS A 170 3.36 -10.35 0.44
N SER A 171 3.78 -9.27 -0.22
CA SER A 171 2.85 -8.40 -0.91
C SER A 171 2.42 -9.01 -2.22
N LEU A 172 1.20 -8.71 -2.63
CA LEU A 172 0.54 -9.29 -3.78
C LEU A 172 0.06 -8.21 -4.75
N ALA A 173 0.11 -8.52 -6.04
CA ALA A 173 -0.57 -7.76 -7.06
C ALA A 173 -1.16 -8.72 -8.10
N PHE A 174 -2.22 -8.30 -8.79
CA PHE A 174 -2.88 -9.06 -9.85
C PHE A 174 -2.89 -8.21 -11.12
N ASP A 175 -2.51 -8.82 -12.24
CA ASP A 175 -2.73 -8.20 -13.55
C ASP A 175 -4.12 -8.59 -14.12
N ASN A 176 -4.32 -8.21 -15.37
CA ASN A 176 -5.57 -8.51 -16.10
C ASN A 176 -5.50 -9.87 -16.83
N ASP A 177 -4.38 -10.61 -16.73
CA ASP A 177 -4.08 -11.81 -17.50
C ASP A 177 -3.97 -13.08 -16.61
N ASP A 178 -4.72 -13.14 -15.51
CA ASP A 178 -4.75 -14.27 -14.58
C ASP A 178 -3.45 -14.51 -13.78
N ASN A 179 -2.53 -13.56 -13.74
CA ASN A 179 -1.32 -13.70 -12.95
C ASN A 179 -1.45 -13.05 -11.57
N ILE A 180 -0.75 -13.65 -10.61
CA ILE A 180 -0.49 -13.10 -9.29
C ILE A 180 1.02 -12.88 -9.12
N TYR A 181 1.40 -11.68 -8.74
CA TYR A 181 2.77 -11.30 -8.42
C TYR A 181 2.98 -11.38 -6.92
N VAL A 182 4.02 -12.06 -6.47
CA VAL A 182 4.31 -12.28 -5.06
C VAL A 182 5.74 -11.88 -4.75
N THR A 183 5.93 -11.13 -3.65
CA THR A 183 7.26 -10.72 -3.19
C THR A 183 7.92 -11.81 -2.35
N PHE A 184 9.22 -12.03 -2.59
CA PHE A 184 10.08 -12.86 -1.78
C PHE A 184 11.28 -12.03 -1.36
N SER A 185 11.19 -11.47 -0.17
CA SER A 185 12.19 -10.52 0.34
C SER A 185 13.55 -11.17 0.58
N ALA A 186 14.60 -10.35 0.61
CA ALA A 186 15.94 -10.77 0.95
C ALA A 186 16.03 -11.30 2.39
N PRO A 187 16.80 -12.36 2.65
CA PRO A 187 16.93 -12.90 4.00
C PRO A 187 17.81 -12.05 4.91
N THR A 188 18.69 -11.23 4.33
CA THR A 188 19.66 -10.41 5.08
C THR A 188 19.63 -8.95 4.62
N ASN A 189 20.41 -8.08 5.27
CA ASN A 189 20.48 -6.66 4.93
C ASN A 189 21.26 -6.40 3.63
N ALA A 190 22.40 -7.08 3.45
CA ALA A 190 23.30 -6.86 2.32
C ALA A 190 24.01 -8.16 1.86
N CYS A 191 23.29 -9.28 1.84
CA CYS A 191 23.78 -10.60 1.47
C CYS A 191 24.94 -11.11 2.36
N GLU A 192 24.80 -10.90 3.67
CA GLU A 192 25.66 -11.52 4.65
C GLU A 192 25.34 -13.03 4.76
N ASP A 193 26.22 -13.78 5.42
CA ASP A 193 25.98 -15.20 5.68
C ASP A 193 24.65 -15.45 6.41
N TRP A 194 23.73 -16.08 5.71
CA TRP A 194 22.37 -16.34 6.18
C TRP A 194 22.29 -17.48 7.20
N GLY A 195 23.17 -18.46 7.08
CA GLY A 195 23.10 -19.71 7.87
C GLY A 195 23.52 -19.57 9.33
N SER A 196 24.36 -18.61 9.67
CA SER A 196 25.03 -18.58 10.97
C SER A 196 24.39 -17.69 12.02
N LYS A 197 23.73 -16.60 11.64
CA LYS A 197 23.04 -15.68 12.58
C LYS A 197 21.98 -14.85 11.86
N PRO A 198 20.72 -15.22 11.91
CA PRO A 198 19.64 -14.51 11.20
C PRO A 198 19.41 -13.05 11.64
N ASN A 199 20.09 -12.58 12.69
CA ASN A 199 20.00 -11.21 13.21
C ASN A 199 21.35 -10.48 13.24
N THR A 200 22.32 -10.90 12.43
CA THR A 200 23.58 -10.16 12.34
C THR A 200 23.34 -8.91 11.50
N TYR A 201 23.23 -7.79 12.18
CA TYR A 201 23.25 -6.48 11.54
C TYR A 201 24.60 -6.29 10.86
N SER A 202 24.63 -5.62 9.72
CA SER A 202 25.87 -5.20 9.06
C SER A 202 26.75 -4.46 10.07
N THR A 203 27.71 -5.15 10.62
CA THR A 203 28.75 -4.58 11.48
C THR A 203 29.99 -4.32 10.64
N LYS A 204 30.91 -3.52 11.15
CA LYS A 204 32.12 -3.07 10.44
C LYS A 204 32.93 -4.17 9.72
N ASP A 205 32.87 -5.39 10.21
CA ASP A 205 33.69 -6.49 9.70
C ASP A 205 32.89 -7.54 8.90
N VAL A 206 31.58 -7.34 8.69
CA VAL A 206 30.75 -8.26 7.93
C VAL A 206 30.87 -7.95 6.44
N LYS A 207 31.26 -8.95 5.67
CA LYS A 207 31.35 -8.85 4.20
C LYS A 207 30.09 -9.40 3.55
N GLY A 208 29.66 -8.79 2.46
CA GLY A 208 28.67 -9.36 1.56
C GLY A 208 29.27 -10.51 0.77
N GLN A 209 28.46 -11.53 0.50
CA GLN A 209 28.85 -12.66 -0.37
C GLN A 209 28.91 -12.21 -1.84
N TYR A 210 29.93 -12.65 -2.55
CA TYR A 210 30.05 -12.41 -3.99
C TYR A 210 30.50 -13.69 -4.72
N PRO A 211 29.72 -14.20 -5.68
CA PRO A 211 28.35 -13.80 -5.99
C PRO A 211 27.39 -14.01 -4.81
N CYS A 212 26.28 -13.27 -4.77
CA CYS A 212 25.29 -13.41 -3.74
C CYS A 212 24.35 -14.59 -4.03
N GLU A 213 24.53 -15.72 -3.35
CA GLU A 213 23.70 -16.92 -3.52
C GLU A 213 22.23 -16.70 -3.11
N GLN A 214 21.95 -15.71 -2.26
CA GLN A 214 20.57 -15.37 -1.86
C GLN A 214 19.74 -14.85 -3.04
N LEU A 215 20.38 -14.28 -4.06
CA LEU A 215 19.73 -13.85 -5.31
C LEU A 215 19.22 -15.02 -6.14
N ASP A 216 19.77 -16.21 -5.98
CA ASP A 216 19.35 -17.37 -6.78
C ASP A 216 17.92 -17.81 -6.42
N ILE A 217 17.49 -17.56 -5.17
CA ILE A 217 16.23 -18.09 -4.62
C ILE A 217 15.29 -17.04 -4.04
N LEU A 218 15.76 -15.82 -3.73
CA LEU A 218 15.00 -14.78 -3.02
C LEU A 218 15.34 -13.39 -3.58
N ALA A 219 14.97 -12.36 -2.85
CA ALA A 219 15.25 -10.95 -3.15
C ALA A 219 14.67 -10.48 -4.49
N GLY A 220 13.40 -10.76 -4.71
CA GLY A 220 12.71 -10.40 -5.95
C GLY A 220 11.20 -10.57 -5.89
N ILE A 221 10.62 -10.56 -7.07
CA ILE A 221 9.19 -10.75 -7.31
C ILE A 221 9.02 -11.91 -8.30
N TRP A 222 8.10 -12.80 -8.00
CA TRP A 222 7.73 -13.91 -8.86
C TRP A 222 6.29 -13.77 -9.34
N LYS A 223 6.07 -14.19 -10.58
CA LYS A 223 4.77 -14.28 -11.25
C LYS A 223 4.29 -15.72 -11.21
N PHE A 224 3.04 -15.95 -10.79
CA PHE A 224 2.38 -17.25 -10.70
C PHE A 224 1.01 -17.20 -11.38
N ASP A 225 0.47 -18.36 -11.71
CA ASP A 225 -0.94 -18.51 -12.09
C ASP A 225 -1.84 -18.38 -10.85
N LYS A 226 -2.72 -17.38 -10.79
CA LYS A 226 -3.62 -17.16 -9.64
C LYS A 226 -4.65 -18.27 -9.46
N ASN A 227 -4.89 -19.08 -10.49
CA ASN A 227 -5.88 -20.18 -10.48
C ASN A 227 -5.28 -21.52 -10.05
N LYS A 228 -3.95 -21.68 -10.05
CA LYS A 228 -3.27 -22.90 -9.64
C LYS A 228 -3.05 -22.89 -8.13
N LEU A 229 -3.44 -23.96 -7.44
CA LEU A 229 -3.26 -24.15 -6.00
C LEU A 229 -1.95 -24.85 -5.67
N GLY A 230 -1.39 -24.55 -4.48
CA GLY A 230 -0.26 -25.28 -3.90
C GLY A 230 1.06 -25.09 -4.64
N GLN A 231 1.27 -23.92 -5.25
CA GLN A 231 2.51 -23.55 -5.92
C GLN A 231 3.61 -23.25 -4.89
N ASP A 232 4.84 -23.45 -5.26
CA ASP A 232 6.01 -22.94 -4.56
C ASP A 232 6.88 -22.04 -5.49
N ILE A 233 8.00 -21.56 -4.98
CA ILE A 233 8.84 -20.63 -5.75
C ILE A 233 9.37 -21.21 -7.06
N SER A 234 9.48 -22.55 -7.15
CA SER A 234 9.93 -23.24 -8.37
C SER A 234 8.85 -23.35 -9.45
N ASP A 235 7.59 -23.18 -9.08
CA ASP A 235 6.46 -23.11 -10.03
C ASP A 235 6.29 -21.70 -10.63
N GLY A 236 6.90 -20.70 -10.01
CA GLY A 236 6.79 -19.30 -10.44
C GLY A 236 7.89 -18.89 -11.43
N GLU A 237 7.57 -17.89 -12.23
CA GLU A 237 8.50 -17.20 -13.08
C GLU A 237 9.11 -16.00 -12.36
N ARG A 238 10.44 -15.89 -12.29
CA ARG A 238 11.09 -14.72 -11.69
C ARG A 238 10.85 -13.48 -12.56
N TYR A 239 10.02 -12.59 -12.09
CA TYR A 239 9.65 -11.38 -12.81
C TYR A 239 10.69 -10.25 -12.66
N ALA A 240 11.19 -10.04 -11.44
CA ALA A 240 12.22 -9.05 -11.14
C ALA A 240 13.14 -9.53 -10.01
N THR A 241 14.37 -9.01 -9.96
CA THR A 241 15.39 -9.39 -8.98
C THR A 241 16.11 -8.17 -8.39
N GLY A 242 17.01 -8.41 -7.42
CA GLY A 242 17.80 -7.34 -6.82
C GLY A 242 16.97 -6.41 -5.94
N ILE A 243 15.93 -6.94 -5.30
CA ILE A 243 14.96 -6.20 -4.49
C ILE A 243 15.04 -6.70 -3.04
N ARG A 244 15.35 -5.79 -2.10
CA ARG A 244 15.52 -6.16 -0.69
C ARG A 244 14.21 -6.53 -0.01
N SER A 245 13.22 -5.63 -0.01
CA SER A 245 11.94 -5.85 0.65
C SER A 245 10.87 -4.90 0.14
N VAL A 246 9.92 -5.42 -0.62
CA VAL A 246 8.72 -4.69 -1.04
C VAL A 246 7.57 -5.07 -0.12
N VAL A 247 6.98 -4.07 0.55
CA VAL A 247 5.82 -4.26 1.43
C VAL A 247 4.54 -3.74 0.79
N GLY A 248 4.61 -2.71 -0.04
CA GLY A 248 3.50 -2.23 -0.87
C GLY A 248 3.74 -2.62 -2.33
N LEU A 249 2.86 -3.43 -2.90
CA LEU A 249 2.89 -3.88 -4.30
C LEU A 249 1.51 -3.73 -4.91
N THR A 250 1.42 -3.14 -6.10
CA THR A 250 0.14 -2.95 -6.77
C THR A 250 0.27 -2.93 -8.28
N TRP A 251 -0.77 -3.40 -8.95
CA TRP A 251 -0.93 -3.27 -10.40
C TRP A 251 -1.72 -1.99 -10.68
N ASN A 252 -1.19 -1.13 -11.53
CA ASN A 252 -1.89 0.04 -12.02
C ASN A 252 -2.58 -0.31 -13.33
N SER A 253 -3.91 -0.46 -13.29
CA SER A 253 -4.72 -0.83 -14.45
C SER A 253 -4.80 0.26 -15.52
N GLU A 254 -4.56 1.54 -15.17
CA GLU A 254 -4.57 2.64 -16.14
C GLU A 254 -3.47 2.49 -17.20
N ASN A 255 -2.29 2.06 -16.78
CA ASN A 255 -1.14 1.91 -17.67
C ASN A 255 -0.61 0.47 -17.78
N ASN A 256 -1.37 -0.49 -17.23
CA ASN A 256 -1.10 -1.92 -17.28
C ASN A 256 0.33 -2.25 -16.81
N SER A 257 0.70 -1.81 -15.62
CA SER A 257 2.08 -1.96 -15.10
C SER A 257 2.11 -2.26 -13.61
N LEU A 258 3.14 -3.01 -13.20
CA LEU A 258 3.42 -3.32 -11.81
C LEU A 258 4.23 -2.20 -11.14
N TYR A 259 3.83 -1.82 -9.93
CA TYR A 259 4.53 -0.84 -9.10
C TYR A 259 4.75 -1.38 -7.69
N GLY A 260 5.86 -0.98 -7.09
CA GLY A 260 6.18 -1.35 -5.73
C GLY A 260 6.99 -0.29 -4.99
N VAL A 261 6.95 -0.35 -3.67
CA VAL A 261 7.77 0.47 -2.79
C VAL A 261 8.71 -0.43 -1.99
N ASN A 262 10.02 -0.23 -2.20
CA ASN A 262 11.08 -1.06 -1.65
C ASN A 262 11.75 -0.36 -0.48
N HIS A 263 11.95 -1.09 0.62
CA HIS A 263 12.76 -0.62 1.73
C HIS A 263 14.24 -0.65 1.38
N GLY A 264 14.89 0.48 1.48
CA GLY A 264 16.33 0.60 1.37
C GLY A 264 17.07 -0.24 2.43
N ARG A 265 18.35 -0.48 2.22
CA ARG A 265 19.19 -1.16 3.22
C ARG A 265 19.38 -0.30 4.48
N ASP A 266 19.79 -0.92 5.57
CA ASP A 266 20.10 -0.25 6.83
C ASP A 266 21.62 -0.19 7.10
N PHE A 267 22.04 0.63 8.08
CA PHE A 267 23.35 0.57 8.74
C PHE A 267 24.58 0.92 7.88
N LEU A 268 24.50 1.92 7.01
CA LEU A 268 25.65 2.41 6.22
C LEU A 268 26.81 2.87 7.13
N TYR A 269 26.50 3.68 8.16
CA TYR A 269 27.49 4.15 9.13
C TYR A 269 28.07 3.02 9.96
N ASN A 270 27.22 2.11 10.45
CA ASN A 270 27.70 1.01 11.30
C ASN A 270 28.66 0.08 10.56
N HIS A 271 28.41 -0.13 9.26
CA HIS A 271 29.25 -0.96 8.42
C HIS A 271 30.53 -0.24 7.95
N ALA A 272 30.42 1.00 7.51
CA ALA A 272 31.52 1.74 6.87
C ALA A 272 31.67 3.17 7.43
N PRO A 273 31.99 3.32 8.74
CA PRO A 273 32.08 4.63 9.40
C PRO A 273 33.20 5.53 8.85
N GLN A 274 34.13 4.98 8.08
CA GLN A 274 35.15 5.74 7.37
C GLN A 274 34.61 6.51 6.15
N PHE A 275 33.44 6.13 5.61
CA PHE A 275 32.84 6.73 4.42
C PHE A 275 31.53 7.43 4.71
N TYR A 276 30.81 7.02 5.76
CA TYR A 276 29.49 7.53 6.10
C TYR A 276 29.48 8.07 7.52
N SER A 277 28.87 9.21 7.73
CA SER A 277 28.56 9.75 9.06
C SER A 277 27.23 9.18 9.57
N GLU A 278 26.92 9.42 10.85
CA GLU A 278 25.60 9.14 11.43
C GLU A 278 24.49 9.89 10.68
N TRP A 279 24.82 11.07 10.16
CA TRP A 279 23.87 11.85 9.34
C TRP A 279 23.63 11.19 7.99
N ASP A 280 24.66 10.74 7.29
CA ASP A 280 24.51 10.00 6.05
C ASP A 280 23.65 8.75 6.27
N ASN A 281 23.85 8.02 7.37
CA ASN A 281 23.00 6.89 7.71
C ASN A 281 21.53 7.27 7.96
N THR A 282 21.28 8.51 8.43
CA THR A 282 19.91 9.01 8.68
C THR A 282 19.15 9.32 7.40
N ILE A 283 19.85 9.83 6.39
CA ILE A 283 19.26 10.32 5.14
C ILE A 283 19.47 9.42 3.93
N LEU A 284 20.28 8.37 4.08
CA LEU A 284 20.60 7.37 3.06
C LEU A 284 20.48 5.94 3.62
N PRO A 285 20.21 4.98 2.74
CA PRO A 285 19.79 5.15 1.34
C PRO A 285 18.33 5.53 1.23
N ALA A 286 17.92 5.95 0.04
CA ALA A 286 16.51 6.16 -0.26
C ALA A 286 15.70 4.88 -0.06
N GLU A 287 14.44 5.02 0.34
CA GLU A 287 13.41 4.07 -0.05
C GLU A 287 13.13 4.22 -1.54
N GLU A 288 12.70 3.18 -2.23
CA GLU A 288 12.59 3.23 -3.69
C GLU A 288 11.14 3.05 -4.15
N PHE A 289 10.60 4.00 -4.91
CA PHE A 289 9.35 3.83 -5.64
C PHE A 289 9.69 3.32 -7.03
N MET A 290 9.25 2.12 -7.35
CA MET A 290 9.63 1.38 -8.55
C MET A 290 8.43 1.19 -9.48
N LYS A 291 8.65 1.39 -10.77
CA LYS A 291 7.88 0.74 -11.83
C LYS A 291 8.66 -0.50 -12.23
N ILE A 292 8.02 -1.65 -12.22
CA ILE A 292 8.70 -2.95 -12.30
C ILE A 292 8.28 -3.64 -13.60
N ASN A 293 9.26 -3.95 -14.44
CA ASN A 293 9.06 -4.70 -15.66
C ASN A 293 9.71 -6.08 -15.55
N GLU A 294 9.31 -6.98 -16.44
CA GLU A 294 9.92 -8.29 -16.54
C GLU A 294 11.41 -8.18 -16.87
N GLY A 295 12.23 -8.89 -16.10
CA GLY A 295 13.68 -8.90 -16.23
C GLY A 295 14.43 -7.77 -15.51
N ASP A 296 13.71 -6.83 -14.87
CA ASP A 296 14.36 -5.76 -14.10
C ASP A 296 15.21 -6.30 -12.95
N ASN A 297 16.39 -5.66 -12.76
CA ASN A 297 17.29 -5.91 -11.65
C ASN A 297 17.60 -4.60 -10.93
N PHE A 298 17.12 -4.45 -9.70
CA PHE A 298 17.25 -3.23 -8.88
C PHE A 298 18.55 -3.19 -8.05
N GLY A 299 19.47 -4.14 -8.24
CA GLY A 299 20.85 -4.06 -7.80
C GLY A 299 21.14 -4.43 -6.34
N TRP A 300 20.15 -4.77 -5.50
CA TRP A 300 20.46 -5.36 -4.18
C TRP A 300 21.18 -6.71 -4.37
N PRO A 301 22.20 -7.04 -3.60
CA PRO A 301 22.80 -6.29 -2.47
C PRO A 301 23.94 -5.35 -2.90
N TYR A 302 24.32 -5.34 -4.16
CA TYR A 302 25.53 -4.71 -4.68
C TYR A 302 25.47 -3.18 -4.68
N THR A 303 24.23 -2.64 -4.69
CA THR A 303 24.00 -1.20 -4.77
C THR A 303 22.91 -0.73 -3.82
N TYR A 304 22.88 0.56 -3.60
CA TYR A 304 21.76 1.30 -3.01
C TYR A 304 21.49 2.57 -3.82
N TYR A 305 20.29 3.17 -3.67
CA TYR A 305 19.94 4.40 -4.38
C TYR A 305 20.17 5.63 -3.50
N ASP A 306 20.91 6.60 -4.04
CA ASP A 306 21.10 7.93 -3.44
C ASP A 306 20.19 8.93 -4.16
N HIS A 307 19.10 9.33 -3.50
CA HIS A 307 18.10 10.22 -4.07
C HIS A 307 18.54 11.69 -4.16
N PHE A 308 19.62 12.07 -3.50
CA PHE A 308 20.23 13.40 -3.68
C PHE A 308 21.06 13.50 -4.95
N LYS A 309 21.74 12.40 -5.29
CA LYS A 309 22.54 12.28 -6.51
C LYS A 309 21.71 11.76 -7.69
N ASN A 310 20.52 11.21 -7.43
CA ASN A 310 19.72 10.45 -8.39
C ASN A 310 20.54 9.36 -9.09
N GLN A 311 21.26 8.54 -8.31
CA GLN A 311 22.16 7.51 -8.82
C GLN A 311 22.21 6.29 -7.92
N ARG A 312 22.48 5.13 -8.54
CA ARG A 312 22.85 3.94 -7.79
C ARG A 312 24.31 4.01 -7.38
N MET A 313 24.53 3.89 -6.08
CA MET A 313 25.84 3.85 -5.43
C MET A 313 26.26 2.40 -5.21
N ILE A 314 27.52 2.09 -5.39
CA ILE A 314 28.07 0.77 -5.01
C ILE A 314 28.01 0.65 -3.48
N ALA A 315 27.45 -0.46 -2.99
CA ALA A 315 27.36 -0.70 -1.56
C ALA A 315 28.75 -0.94 -0.94
N PRO A 316 28.98 -0.50 0.30
CA PRO A 316 30.32 -0.55 0.91
C PRO A 316 30.84 -1.98 1.08
N GLU A 317 29.98 -2.98 1.27
CA GLU A 317 30.33 -4.40 1.31
C GLU A 317 30.98 -4.89 0.00
N TYR A 318 30.75 -4.19 -1.09
CA TYR A 318 31.19 -4.51 -2.45
C TYR A 318 32.18 -3.49 -3.02
N GLY A 319 32.86 -2.75 -2.11
CA GLY A 319 33.93 -1.82 -2.47
C GLY A 319 33.46 -0.39 -2.78
N GLY A 320 32.24 -0.06 -2.43
CA GLY A 320 31.72 1.31 -2.42
C GLY A 320 32.36 2.17 -1.34
N ASP A 321 32.47 3.45 -1.61
CA ASP A 321 33.10 4.46 -0.74
C ASP A 321 32.24 5.73 -0.57
N GLY A 322 30.95 5.62 -0.91
CA GLY A 322 30.02 6.75 -0.90
C GLY A 322 30.14 7.68 -2.12
N GLN A 323 31.09 7.37 -3.06
CA GLN A 323 31.28 8.16 -4.28
C GLN A 323 31.12 7.32 -5.55
N LYS A 324 31.47 6.02 -5.49
CA LYS A 324 31.40 5.13 -6.64
C LYS A 324 29.94 4.84 -7.03
N THR A 325 29.64 5.02 -8.30
CA THR A 325 28.32 4.80 -8.91
C THR A 325 28.36 3.69 -9.95
N THR A 326 27.18 3.21 -10.35
CA THR A 326 26.99 2.26 -11.45
C THR A 326 25.68 2.53 -12.17
N ASN A 327 25.64 2.21 -13.47
CA ASN A 327 24.45 2.28 -14.31
C ASN A 327 24.00 0.87 -14.78
N GLU A 328 24.50 -0.18 -14.15
CA GLU A 328 24.22 -1.58 -14.55
C GLU A 328 22.85 -2.07 -14.12
N TYR A 329 22.20 -1.37 -13.19
CA TYR A 329 20.96 -1.81 -12.57
C TYR A 329 19.81 -0.84 -12.85
N THR A 330 18.58 -1.36 -12.81
CA THR A 330 17.37 -0.57 -12.98
C THR A 330 17.24 0.48 -11.87
N GLU A 331 16.96 1.72 -12.25
CA GLU A 331 16.71 2.81 -11.32
C GLU A 331 15.23 2.84 -10.86
N PRO A 332 14.96 3.31 -9.65
CA PRO A 332 13.58 3.61 -9.25
C PRO A 332 13.03 4.78 -10.06
N ILE A 333 11.70 4.88 -10.17
CA ILE A 333 11.07 6.05 -10.78
C ILE A 333 11.11 7.28 -9.86
N MET A 334 11.32 7.06 -8.56
CA MET A 334 11.55 8.09 -7.57
C MET A 334 12.25 7.52 -6.33
N GLY A 335 13.30 8.19 -5.85
CA GLY A 335 13.84 7.95 -4.53
C GLY A 335 12.97 8.64 -3.48
N LEU A 336 12.55 7.89 -2.47
CA LEU A 336 11.74 8.38 -1.35
C LEU A 336 12.63 8.63 -0.12
N PRO A 337 12.16 9.42 0.87
CA PRO A 337 12.96 9.71 2.06
C PRO A 337 13.41 8.45 2.80
N ALA A 338 14.68 8.44 3.20
CA ALA A 338 15.33 7.30 3.86
C ALA A 338 14.64 6.90 5.18
N HIS A 339 14.46 5.60 5.38
CA HIS A 339 13.95 5.00 6.62
C HIS A 339 12.51 5.41 6.99
N TRP A 340 11.72 5.88 6.03
CA TRP A 340 10.31 6.15 6.25
C TRP A 340 9.46 4.87 6.20
N ALA A 341 10.01 3.77 5.73
CA ALA A 341 9.38 2.46 5.62
C ALA A 341 8.02 2.50 4.90
N PRO A 342 8.00 2.66 3.58
CA PRO A 342 6.77 2.65 2.80
C PRO A 342 6.16 1.25 2.79
N ASN A 343 5.00 1.09 3.43
CA ASN A 343 4.41 -0.22 3.70
C ASN A 343 3.17 -0.55 2.87
N ASP A 344 2.57 0.43 2.21
CA ASP A 344 1.51 0.18 1.23
C ASP A 344 1.51 1.23 0.12
N LEU A 345 0.96 0.85 -1.02
CA LEU A 345 0.88 1.66 -2.24
C LEU A 345 -0.48 1.47 -2.90
N LEU A 346 -1.21 2.57 -3.11
CA LEU A 346 -2.51 2.58 -3.73
C LEU A 346 -2.59 3.66 -4.82
N PHE A 347 -2.92 3.28 -6.05
CA PHE A 347 -3.33 4.22 -7.09
C PHE A 347 -4.81 4.55 -6.94
N TYR A 348 -5.11 5.83 -6.78
CA TYR A 348 -6.48 6.28 -6.56
C TYR A 348 -7.26 6.37 -7.86
N THR A 349 -8.31 5.58 -8.01
CA THR A 349 -9.16 5.53 -9.20
C THR A 349 -10.56 6.11 -8.97
N GLY A 350 -10.88 6.50 -7.73
CA GLY A 350 -12.18 7.02 -7.34
C GLY A 350 -12.45 8.43 -7.87
N ASP A 351 -13.71 8.80 -7.81
CA ASP A 351 -14.18 10.13 -8.24
C ASP A 351 -14.60 11.00 -7.03
N GLN A 352 -14.42 10.55 -5.79
CA GLN A 352 -14.82 11.31 -4.62
C GLN A 352 -13.87 12.48 -4.32
N PHE A 353 -12.56 12.27 -4.51
CA PHE A 353 -11.55 13.28 -4.26
C PHE A 353 -11.45 14.27 -5.44
N PRO A 354 -10.83 15.46 -5.23
CA PRO A 354 -10.52 16.38 -6.33
C PRO A 354 -9.69 15.72 -7.44
N GLU A 355 -9.87 16.19 -8.68
CA GLU A 355 -9.29 15.60 -9.90
C GLU A 355 -7.78 15.39 -9.81
N ARG A 356 -7.04 16.25 -9.11
CA ARG A 356 -5.59 16.11 -8.95
C ARG A 356 -5.14 14.80 -8.29
N TYR A 357 -6.03 14.15 -7.54
CA TYR A 357 -5.73 12.88 -6.87
C TYR A 357 -5.98 11.65 -7.76
N LYS A 358 -6.75 11.84 -8.84
CA LYS A 358 -7.09 10.73 -9.73
C LYS A 358 -5.84 10.16 -10.39
N ASN A 359 -5.73 8.84 -10.41
CA ASN A 359 -4.60 8.08 -10.92
C ASN A 359 -3.25 8.37 -10.22
N GLY A 360 -3.24 9.19 -9.17
CA GLY A 360 -2.07 9.43 -8.33
C GLY A 360 -1.83 8.31 -7.31
N ALA A 361 -0.63 8.26 -6.77
CA ALA A 361 -0.19 7.23 -5.85
C ALA A 361 -0.24 7.71 -4.39
N PHE A 362 -1.02 7.04 -3.54
CA PHE A 362 -0.94 7.16 -2.09
C PHE A 362 0.03 6.12 -1.54
N ILE A 363 0.88 6.53 -0.59
CA ILE A 363 1.87 5.66 0.06
C ILE A 363 1.74 5.81 1.57
N ALA A 364 1.58 4.70 2.28
CA ALA A 364 1.58 4.67 3.74
C ALA A 364 3.01 4.52 4.26
N PHE A 365 3.55 5.53 4.91
CA PHE A 365 4.87 5.52 5.51
C PHE A 365 4.79 5.16 7.00
N HIS A 366 5.21 3.94 7.31
CA HIS A 366 5.09 3.35 8.64
C HIS A 366 6.08 3.91 9.67
N GLY A 367 7.19 4.50 9.19
CA GLY A 367 8.31 4.91 10.02
C GLY A 367 9.13 3.74 10.57
N SER A 368 10.35 4.01 11.00
CA SER A 368 11.27 3.01 11.54
C SER A 368 12.04 3.55 12.75
N THR A 369 13.10 2.84 13.20
CA THR A 369 14.06 3.30 14.21
C THR A 369 15.45 3.56 13.66
N ASN A 370 15.61 3.47 12.34
CA ASN A 370 16.94 3.40 11.70
C ASN A 370 17.57 4.78 11.43
N ARG A 371 16.97 5.86 11.95
CA ARG A 371 17.49 7.22 11.83
C ARG A 371 18.32 7.66 13.04
N VAL A 372 18.51 6.78 14.03
CA VAL A 372 19.30 7.05 15.24
C VAL A 372 20.72 7.52 14.87
N PRO A 373 21.26 8.57 15.54
CA PRO A 373 20.75 9.24 16.76
C PRO A 373 19.77 10.42 16.51
N TYR A 374 19.37 10.63 15.28
CA TYR A 374 18.45 11.71 14.91
C TYR A 374 16.99 11.28 15.06
N PRO A 375 16.06 12.25 15.14
CA PRO A 375 14.64 11.95 15.24
C PRO A 375 14.14 11.06 14.11
N GLN A 376 13.22 10.17 14.46
CA GLN A 376 12.55 9.28 13.51
C GLN A 376 11.56 10.06 12.65
N ALA A 377 11.29 9.58 11.43
CA ALA A 377 10.39 10.22 10.45
C ALA A 377 9.57 9.16 9.69
N GLY A 378 8.71 9.61 8.81
CA GLY A 378 7.61 8.87 8.25
C GLY A 378 6.37 9.08 9.12
N TYR A 379 5.58 8.03 9.40
CA TYR A 379 4.34 8.10 10.19
C TYR A 379 3.28 8.98 9.54
N VAL A 380 3.23 9.00 8.22
CA VAL A 380 2.33 9.80 7.40
C VAL A 380 1.78 8.97 6.24
N VAL A 381 0.71 9.46 5.62
CA VAL A 381 0.34 9.02 4.26
C VAL A 381 0.78 10.10 3.29
N GLY A 382 1.62 9.73 2.36
CA GLY A 382 2.08 10.59 1.28
C GLY A 382 1.24 10.42 0.02
N PHE A 383 1.33 11.40 -0.86
CA PHE A 383 0.71 11.40 -2.18
C PHE A 383 1.71 11.87 -3.23
N ILE A 384 1.74 11.18 -4.38
CA ILE A 384 2.53 11.56 -5.54
C ILE A 384 1.57 11.72 -6.72
N PRO A 385 1.46 12.94 -7.30
CA PRO A 385 0.68 13.14 -8.53
C PRO A 385 1.28 12.32 -9.68
N PHE A 386 0.41 11.76 -10.51
CA PHE A 386 0.79 11.00 -11.69
C PHE A 386 0.16 11.59 -12.95
N SER A 387 0.85 11.44 -14.05
CA SER A 387 0.33 11.71 -15.38
C SER A 387 0.95 10.72 -16.36
N SER A 388 0.13 10.09 -17.18
CA SER A 388 0.57 9.11 -18.18
C SER A 388 1.47 8.01 -17.59
N GLY A 389 1.12 7.50 -16.41
CA GLY A 389 1.81 6.41 -15.73
C GLY A 389 3.19 6.75 -15.16
N LYS A 390 3.48 8.03 -14.96
CA LYS A 390 4.72 8.52 -14.35
C LYS A 390 4.44 9.56 -13.27
N PRO A 391 5.31 9.69 -12.26
CA PRO A 391 5.24 10.81 -11.33
C PRO A 391 5.25 12.15 -12.06
N ASN A 392 4.30 13.02 -11.72
CA ASN A 392 4.14 14.37 -12.26
C ASN A 392 4.18 15.41 -11.14
N GLY A 393 5.09 15.23 -10.22
CA GLY A 393 5.29 16.08 -9.05
C GLY A 393 6.13 15.36 -8.01
N LYS A 394 6.42 16.07 -6.93
CA LYS A 394 7.14 15.51 -5.78
C LYS A 394 6.17 14.75 -4.86
N LEU A 395 6.72 13.99 -3.92
CA LEU A 395 5.98 13.45 -2.79
C LEU A 395 5.42 14.60 -1.94
N GLU A 396 4.15 14.57 -1.63
CA GLU A 396 3.44 15.50 -0.77
C GLU A 396 2.90 14.76 0.47
N ILE A 397 2.79 15.43 1.60
CA ILE A 397 2.10 14.84 2.76
C ILE A 397 0.60 15.02 2.59
N PHE A 398 -0.12 13.91 2.51
CA PHE A 398 -1.58 13.91 2.42
C PHE A 398 -2.24 13.82 3.80
N ALA A 399 -1.83 12.88 4.64
CA ALA A 399 -2.36 12.74 6.00
C ALA A 399 -1.23 12.63 7.02
N ASP A 400 -1.35 13.39 8.12
CA ASP A 400 -0.40 13.45 9.23
C ASP A 400 -1.17 13.34 10.55
N GLY A 401 -0.48 13.41 11.70
CA GLY A 401 -1.08 13.33 13.03
C GLY A 401 -1.02 11.93 13.66
N PHE A 402 -0.66 10.90 12.91
CA PHE A 402 -0.58 9.52 13.40
C PHE A 402 0.37 9.38 14.59
N ALA A 403 1.53 9.99 14.53
CA ALA A 403 2.54 9.91 15.57
C ALA A 403 2.07 10.50 16.92
N GLY A 404 1.17 11.48 16.90
CA GLY A 404 0.66 12.15 18.08
C GLY A 404 1.65 13.10 18.77
N ARG A 405 2.86 13.25 18.23
CA ARG A 405 3.91 14.17 18.66
C ARG A 405 4.82 14.55 17.49
N GLU A 406 5.53 15.67 17.61
CA GLU A 406 6.40 16.18 16.53
C GLU A 406 7.77 15.50 16.50
N ILE A 407 8.34 15.19 17.65
CA ILE A 407 9.67 14.55 17.76
C ILE A 407 9.51 13.13 18.26
N LEU A 408 10.03 12.19 17.49
CA LEU A 408 10.08 10.76 17.82
C LEU A 408 11.54 10.35 17.96
N VAL A 409 11.90 9.81 19.12
CA VAL A 409 13.25 9.24 19.37
C VAL A 409 13.26 7.77 18.95
N ASP A 410 12.18 7.07 19.26
CA ASP A 410 11.98 5.67 18.91
C ASP A 410 10.60 5.47 18.26
N MET A 411 10.44 4.38 17.52
CA MET A 411 9.14 4.04 16.89
C MET A 411 8.04 3.80 17.91
N GLU A 412 8.39 3.40 19.13
CA GLU A 412 7.42 3.18 20.21
C GLU A 412 6.82 4.49 20.76
N ASP A 413 7.48 5.61 20.52
CA ASP A 413 6.96 6.94 20.84
C ASP A 413 5.73 7.31 20.01
N ALA A 414 5.59 6.75 18.82
CA ALA A 414 4.45 7.02 17.95
C ALA A 414 3.16 6.47 18.54
N LYS A 415 2.11 7.28 18.57
CA LYS A 415 0.78 6.88 19.02
C LYS A 415 0.16 5.85 18.08
N TYR A 416 0.26 6.10 16.77
CA TYR A 416 -0.18 5.25 15.68
C TYR A 416 0.88 5.23 14.57
N ARG A 417 0.85 4.18 13.76
CA ARG A 417 1.76 3.99 12.62
C ARG A 417 0.94 3.54 11.41
N PRO A 418 0.72 4.40 10.40
CA PRO A 418 -0.07 4.05 9.21
C PRO A 418 0.55 2.86 8.50
N MET A 419 -0.31 1.97 7.96
CA MET A 419 0.16 0.70 7.45
C MET A 419 -0.48 0.31 6.13
N GLY A 420 -1.78 0.13 6.08
CA GLY A 420 -2.50 -0.33 4.90
C GLY A 420 -3.46 0.74 4.37
N LEU A 421 -3.66 0.76 3.07
CA LEU A 421 -4.52 1.67 2.33
C LEU A 421 -5.53 0.89 1.50
N ALA A 422 -6.78 1.33 1.49
CA ALA A 422 -7.80 0.81 0.58
C ALA A 422 -8.72 1.92 0.09
N GLN A 423 -9.19 1.80 -1.13
CA GLN A 423 -10.25 2.64 -1.67
C GLN A 423 -11.61 1.98 -1.42
N GLY A 424 -12.55 2.72 -0.88
CA GLY A 424 -13.92 2.27 -0.75
C GLY A 424 -14.72 2.39 -2.05
N PRO A 425 -15.88 1.74 -2.14
CA PRO A 425 -16.72 1.78 -3.34
C PRO A 425 -17.26 3.19 -3.66
N ASP A 426 -17.31 4.06 -2.67
CA ASP A 426 -17.69 5.47 -2.83
C ASP A 426 -16.50 6.40 -3.14
N GLY A 427 -15.29 5.84 -3.26
CA GLY A 427 -14.06 6.59 -3.51
C GLY A 427 -13.40 7.16 -2.25
N SER A 428 -13.89 6.87 -1.03
CA SER A 428 -13.19 7.25 0.19
C SER A 428 -11.91 6.42 0.39
N LEU A 429 -10.93 6.97 1.11
CA LEU A 429 -9.66 6.31 1.42
C LEU A 429 -9.70 5.75 2.84
N PHE A 430 -9.50 4.45 2.99
CA PHE A 430 -9.36 3.79 4.29
C PHE A 430 -7.89 3.63 4.63
N ILE A 431 -7.54 3.90 5.90
CA ILE A 431 -6.17 3.83 6.42
C ILE A 431 -6.17 2.98 7.68
N SER A 432 -5.43 1.88 7.67
CA SER A 432 -5.18 1.07 8.87
C SER A 432 -3.87 1.48 9.55
N GLU A 433 -3.72 1.14 10.84
CA GLU A 433 -2.48 1.36 11.59
C GLU A 433 -2.09 0.14 12.42
N SER A 434 -0.81 -0.04 12.67
CA SER A 434 -0.25 -1.32 13.12
C SER A 434 -0.07 -1.49 14.63
N LYS A 435 -0.27 -0.44 15.44
CA LYS A 435 -0.03 -0.52 16.90
C LYS A 435 -1.28 -0.93 17.68
N LYS A 436 -2.41 -0.30 17.37
CA LYS A 436 -3.66 -0.46 18.15
C LYS A 436 -4.82 -0.98 17.33
N GLY A 437 -4.69 -0.99 15.99
CA GLY A 437 -5.74 -1.42 15.09
C GLY A 437 -6.87 -0.39 14.99
N LYS A 438 -6.49 0.86 14.84
CA LYS A 438 -7.40 1.94 14.48
C LYS A 438 -7.50 2.04 12.97
N ILE A 439 -8.71 2.24 12.48
CA ILE A 439 -8.99 2.40 11.06
C ILE A 439 -9.73 3.71 10.86
N TRP A 440 -9.21 4.53 9.95
CA TRP A 440 -9.86 5.76 9.50
C TRP A 440 -10.45 5.59 8.13
N ARG A 441 -11.52 6.29 7.86
CA ARG A 441 -12.08 6.55 6.54
C ARG A 441 -11.96 8.04 6.27
N VAL A 442 -11.19 8.40 5.24
CA VAL A 442 -11.01 9.77 4.78
C VAL A 442 -11.90 10.00 3.57
N PHE A 443 -12.65 11.09 3.57
CA PHE A 443 -13.54 11.49 2.48
C PHE A 443 -13.45 12.98 2.22
N PHE A 444 -13.90 13.42 1.05
CA PHE A 444 -13.88 14.81 0.67
C PHE A 444 -15.28 15.41 0.71
N SER A 445 -15.45 16.49 1.48
CA SER A 445 -16.71 17.22 1.66
C SER A 445 -16.65 18.64 1.09
N GLY A 446 -15.47 19.08 0.63
CA GLY A 446 -15.23 20.42 0.08
C GLY A 446 -15.72 20.60 -1.36
N ASP A 447 -15.43 21.76 -1.93
CA ASP A 447 -15.70 22.05 -3.35
C ASP A 447 -14.52 21.60 -4.22
N LYS A 448 -14.71 20.55 -5.00
CA LYS A 448 -13.68 19.97 -5.89
C LYS A 448 -13.19 20.95 -6.95
N ASN A 449 -14.06 21.85 -7.42
CA ASN A 449 -13.73 22.79 -8.51
C ASN A 449 -12.81 23.92 -8.02
N ASN A 450 -12.83 24.19 -6.73
CA ASN A 450 -12.01 25.22 -6.09
C ASN A 450 -10.85 24.64 -5.27
N PHE A 451 -10.58 23.36 -5.36
CA PHE A 451 -9.48 22.72 -4.65
C PHE A 451 -8.12 23.12 -5.25
N GLY A 452 -7.25 23.70 -4.43
CA GLY A 452 -5.95 24.19 -4.89
C GLY A 452 -4.97 24.47 -3.76
N GLU A 453 -4.11 25.49 -3.96
CA GLU A 453 -3.04 25.81 -3.01
C GLU A 453 -3.55 26.21 -1.62
N ASN A 454 -4.73 26.82 -1.53
CA ASN A 454 -5.29 27.22 -0.23
C ASN A 454 -5.60 26.01 0.65
N GLU A 455 -6.17 24.97 0.06
CA GLU A 455 -6.54 23.71 0.73
C GLU A 455 -5.29 22.92 1.11
N LEU A 456 -4.22 22.99 0.31
CA LEU A 456 -2.93 22.35 0.58
C LEU A 456 -2.06 23.12 1.59
N LYS A 457 -2.31 24.41 1.79
CA LYS A 457 -1.47 25.31 2.62
C LYS A 457 -1.21 24.79 4.03
N LYS A 458 -2.17 24.08 4.62
CA LYS A 458 -2.03 23.47 5.95
C LYS A 458 -0.96 22.37 5.93
N MET A 459 -0.95 21.54 4.88
CA MET A 459 0.03 20.46 4.74
C MET A 459 1.42 20.99 4.41
N VAL A 460 1.53 21.98 3.52
CA VAL A 460 2.81 22.66 3.23
C VAL A 460 3.42 23.28 4.50
N LYS A 461 2.60 23.88 5.37
CA LYS A 461 3.08 24.38 6.67
C LYS A 461 3.54 23.26 7.60
N ARG A 462 2.92 22.08 7.53
CA ARG A 462 3.35 20.89 8.29
C ARG A 462 4.72 20.42 7.80
N GLU A 463 4.91 20.33 6.51
CA GLU A 463 6.20 20.01 5.89
C GLU A 463 7.30 20.97 6.38
N GLN A 464 7.05 22.27 6.32
CA GLN A 464 7.99 23.30 6.75
C GLN A 464 8.34 23.25 8.25
N LYS A 465 7.38 22.86 9.10
CA LYS A 465 7.61 22.71 10.55
C LYS A 465 8.48 21.53 10.91
N SER A 466 8.63 20.57 10.00
CA SER A 466 9.42 19.37 10.21
C SER A 466 10.93 19.61 10.13
N TYR A 467 11.37 20.87 10.15
CA TYR A 467 12.78 21.22 10.25
C TYR A 467 13.38 20.75 11.57
N THR A 468 14.36 19.87 11.47
CA THR A 468 15.15 19.43 12.62
C THR A 468 16.49 20.11 12.58
N LYS A 469 16.79 20.84 13.65
CA LYS A 469 18.11 21.43 13.82
C LYS A 469 19.12 20.33 14.13
N ILE A 470 20.10 20.15 13.25
CA ILE A 470 21.14 19.16 13.42
C ILE A 470 22.11 19.62 14.49
N PRO A 471 22.52 18.76 15.45
CA PRO A 471 23.51 19.10 16.44
C PRO A 471 24.84 19.55 15.80
N ASN A 472 25.43 20.61 16.27
CA ASN A 472 26.62 21.28 15.71
C ASN A 472 27.81 20.34 15.46
N LYS A 473 27.96 19.28 16.24
CA LYS A 473 29.07 18.32 16.05
C LYS A 473 28.96 17.46 14.79
N VAL A 474 27.83 17.46 14.11
CA VAL A 474 27.65 16.70 12.86
C VAL A 474 27.74 17.64 11.66
N SER A 475 27.23 18.82 11.77
CA SER A 475 27.37 19.85 10.73
C SER A 475 26.78 21.19 11.19
N ASP A 476 27.60 22.19 11.40
CA ASP A 476 27.17 23.60 11.55
C ASP A 476 26.52 24.15 10.27
N LYS A 477 26.46 23.36 9.22
CA LYS A 477 26.10 23.78 7.87
C LYS A 477 24.67 23.46 7.47
N LEU A 478 23.93 22.67 8.25
CA LEU A 478 22.70 22.08 7.74
C LEU A 478 21.52 22.30 8.69
N GLU A 479 20.64 23.21 8.30
CA GLU A 479 19.25 23.21 8.73
C GLU A 479 18.51 22.28 7.79
N TRP A 480 17.99 21.18 8.34
CA TRP A 480 17.32 20.16 7.55
C TRP A 480 15.85 20.11 7.86
N SER A 481 15.05 20.07 6.80
CA SER A 481 13.68 19.59 6.85
C SER A 481 13.66 18.12 6.47
N TYR A 482 12.92 17.29 7.18
CA TYR A 482 12.65 15.94 6.75
C TYR A 482 12.02 15.88 5.36
N TYR A 483 11.44 16.98 4.92
CA TYR A 483 10.69 17.11 3.69
C TYR A 483 11.40 17.96 2.64
N ASN A 484 12.59 18.48 2.90
CA ASN A 484 13.35 19.27 1.90
C ASN A 484 13.82 18.43 0.71
N PHE A 485 13.61 17.14 0.78
CA PHE A 485 13.94 16.20 -0.28
C PHE A 485 12.73 15.74 -1.09
N LEU A 486 11.59 16.33 -0.81
CA LEU A 486 10.32 16.03 -1.47
C LEU A 486 10.10 16.86 -2.73
#